data_133f7cdf48557f36274cccd8d2a4d3be
#
_entry.id   133f7cdf48557f36274cccd8d2a4d3be
#
_cell.length_a   1.000
_cell.length_b   1.000
_cell.length_c   1.000
_cell.angle_alpha   90.00
_cell.angle_beta   90.00
_cell.angle_gamma   90.00
#
_symmetry.space_group_name_H-M   'P 1'
#
loop_
_entity.id
_entity.type
_entity.pdbx_description
1 polymer ?
#
loop_
_entity_poly.entity_id
_entity_poly.type
_entity_poly.pdbx_seq_one_letter_code
_entity_poly.pdbx_strand_id
1 'polypeptide(L)'
;MEEKKEREGEAESLSPETPQTGRLRGRSRKRTDAPEGKKKAGRIALAAVIGTAVLAAAGAGYYFLETGKYKTAFFPNTTINGIDASGKTVEEVKSLIEAGLSGYTLTVQARDGASGTIGTEEIGLHSEFDGSLEKLLEEQEPGQWIRYLKEGPAHEIRT
;
A
#
# COMPACT_ATOMS: atom_id res chain seq x y z
N MET A 1 -41.46 30.75 100.50
CA MET A 1 -40.82 29.88 101.51
C MET A 1 -39.47 29.53 100.91
N GLU A 2 -38.53 30.33 101.35
CA GLU A 2 -37.50 29.98 102.31
C GLU A 2 -36.51 28.99 101.76
N GLU A 3 -35.28 29.13 101.75
CA GLU A 3 -34.28 29.96 102.47
C GLU A 3 -32.96 29.37 102.01
N LYS A 4 -32.08 30.20 101.50
CA LYS A 4 -30.87 30.66 102.20
C LYS A 4 -29.82 29.56 102.56
N LYS A 5 -28.65 29.63 102.10
CA LYS A 5 -27.40 29.89 102.83
C LYS A 5 -26.21 29.37 101.97
N GLU A 6 -25.42 30.27 101.52
CA GLU A 6 -24.12 30.70 101.99
C GLU A 6 -23.19 29.56 102.46
N ARG A 7 -22.00 29.48 101.88
CA ARG A 7 -20.70 30.04 102.21
C ARG A 7 -19.61 29.46 101.33
N GLU A 8 -18.85 30.26 100.72
CA GLU A 8 -17.52 30.72 101.09
C GLU A 8 -16.46 29.64 101.24
N GLY A 9 -15.34 29.86 100.56
CA GLY A 9 -13.99 29.33 100.78
C GLY A 9 -13.29 29.08 99.47
N GLU A 10 -12.63 29.96 99.11
CA GLU A 10 -11.21 30.38 99.21
C GLU A 10 -10.34 29.74 98.11
N ALA A 11 -9.89 30.62 97.33
CA ALA A 11 -8.53 30.90 96.79
C ALA A 11 -7.58 29.71 96.57
N GLU A 12 -7.00 29.63 95.48
CA GLU A 12 -5.57 29.86 95.25
C GLU A 12 -5.01 29.29 94.00
N SER A 13 -4.22 30.11 93.37
CA SER A 13 -3.04 29.85 92.51
C SER A 13 -3.25 29.57 91.04
N LEU A 14 -3.10 30.58 90.29
CA LEU A 14 -2.01 30.83 89.31
C LEU A 14 -1.48 29.65 88.47
N SER A 15 -1.84 29.66 87.20
CA SER A 15 -0.85 29.82 86.13
C SER A 15 -1.54 29.80 84.77
N PRO A 16 -1.10 30.61 83.83
CA PRO A 16 -1.77 30.72 82.53
C PRO A 16 -1.27 29.66 81.57
N GLU A 17 -2.10 28.73 81.18
CA GLU A 17 -1.80 27.85 80.06
C GLU A 17 -2.37 28.41 78.78
N THR A 18 -1.46 28.63 77.90
CA THR A 18 -1.52 29.05 76.51
C THR A 18 -2.60 28.28 75.70
N PRO A 19 -3.41 28.96 74.89
CA PRO A 19 -4.32 28.23 73.97
C PRO A 19 -3.51 27.56 72.88
N GLN A 20 -3.56 26.24 72.85
CA GLN A 20 -3.05 25.44 71.73
C GLN A 20 -3.87 25.76 70.48
N THR A 21 -3.23 26.52 69.62
CA THR A 21 -3.70 26.70 68.25
C THR A 21 -3.86 25.36 67.59
N GLY A 22 -5.13 25.01 67.29
CA GLY A 22 -5.45 23.85 66.54
C GLY A 22 -4.71 23.87 65.22
N ARG A 23 -3.82 22.90 65.03
CA ARG A 23 -3.23 22.55 63.70
C ARG A 23 -4.35 22.20 62.77
N LEU A 24 -4.71 23.12 61.92
CA LEU A 24 -5.42 22.82 60.69
C LEU A 24 -4.53 21.90 59.89
N ARG A 25 -4.82 20.61 59.90
CA ARG A 25 -4.29 19.64 58.94
C ARG A 25 -4.63 20.13 57.54
N GLY A 26 -3.68 20.82 56.94
CA GLY A 26 -3.70 21.09 55.51
C GLY A 26 -3.88 19.77 54.77
N ARG A 27 -5.06 19.59 54.21
CA ARG A 27 -5.37 18.51 53.31
C ARG A 27 -4.54 18.77 52.05
N SER A 28 -3.31 18.25 52.03
CA SER A 28 -2.48 18.23 50.86
C SER A 28 -3.30 17.53 49.75
N ARG A 29 -3.84 18.35 48.85
CA ARG A 29 -4.37 17.84 47.60
C ARG A 29 -3.18 17.22 46.88
N LYS A 30 -3.09 15.90 46.95
CA LYS A 30 -2.21 15.10 46.10
C LYS A 30 -2.57 15.47 44.67
N ARG A 31 -1.82 16.39 44.06
CA ARG A 31 -1.83 16.56 42.62
C ARG A 31 -1.44 15.20 42.06
N THR A 32 -2.41 14.51 41.54
CA THR A 32 -2.15 13.34 40.67
C THR A 32 -1.60 13.92 39.37
N ASP A 33 -0.30 14.12 39.36
CA ASP A 33 0.42 14.33 38.11
C ASP A 33 0.23 13.05 37.31
N ALA A 34 -0.69 13.11 36.33
CA ALA A 34 -0.86 12.03 35.42
C ALA A 34 0.47 11.81 34.70
N PRO A 35 1.02 10.57 34.66
CA PRO A 35 2.36 10.33 34.17
C PRO A 35 2.46 10.80 32.73
N GLU A 36 3.31 11.79 32.48
CA GLU A 36 3.58 12.35 31.13
C GLU A 36 3.93 11.25 30.09
N GLY A 37 4.43 10.11 30.55
CA GLY A 37 4.70 8.94 29.72
C GLY A 37 3.47 8.38 28.98
N LYS A 38 2.29 8.42 29.61
CA LYS A 38 1.05 7.95 28.96
C LYS A 38 0.60 8.85 27.81
N LYS A 39 0.83 10.16 27.91
CA LYS A 39 0.52 11.12 26.86
C LYS A 39 1.48 10.96 25.66
N LYS A 40 2.77 10.68 25.91
CA LYS A 40 3.76 10.43 24.87
C LYS A 40 3.49 9.09 24.13
N ALA A 41 3.18 8.04 24.89
CA ALA A 41 2.81 6.75 24.32
C ALA A 41 1.56 6.83 23.42
N GLY A 42 0.53 7.54 23.84
CA GLY A 42 -0.67 7.77 23.03
C GLY A 42 -0.40 8.53 21.73
N ARG A 43 0.47 9.54 21.77
CA ARG A 43 0.87 10.30 20.55
C ARG A 43 1.67 9.45 19.58
N ILE A 44 2.58 8.59 20.08
CA ILE A 44 3.34 7.66 19.24
C ILE A 44 2.39 6.62 18.62
N ALA A 45 1.46 6.06 19.40
CA ALA A 45 0.47 5.12 18.90
C ALA A 45 -0.41 5.76 17.80
N LEU A 46 -0.87 6.99 18.01
CA LEU A 46 -1.67 7.71 17.01
C LEU A 46 -0.85 7.99 15.73
N ALA A 47 0.40 8.41 15.86
CA ALA A 47 1.28 8.64 14.72
C ALA A 47 1.53 7.34 13.94
N ALA A 48 1.69 6.20 14.62
CA ALA A 48 1.84 4.90 13.99
C ALA A 48 0.57 4.51 13.19
N VAL A 49 -0.62 4.70 13.77
CA VAL A 49 -1.90 4.43 13.09
C VAL A 49 -2.06 5.31 11.86
N ILE A 50 -1.77 6.61 11.97
CA ILE A 50 -1.84 7.53 10.82
C ILE A 50 -0.83 7.12 9.75
N GLY A 51 0.42 6.81 10.15
CA GLY A 51 1.45 6.35 9.22
C GLY A 51 1.03 5.09 8.46
N THR A 52 0.46 4.09 9.14
CA THR A 52 -0.05 2.87 8.52
C THR A 52 -1.21 3.17 7.57
N ALA A 53 -2.13 4.06 7.95
CA ALA A 53 -3.26 4.44 7.10
C ALA A 53 -2.80 5.15 5.82
N VAL A 54 -1.81 6.03 5.91
CA VAL A 54 -1.22 6.72 4.74
C VAL A 54 -0.53 5.73 3.80
N LEU A 55 0.25 4.79 4.34
CA LEU A 55 0.90 3.75 3.53
C LEU A 55 -0.13 2.83 2.85
N ALA A 56 -1.19 2.45 3.57
CA ALA A 56 -2.26 1.64 2.99
C ALA A 56 -3.01 2.39 1.87
N ALA A 57 -3.29 3.69 2.06
CA ALA A 57 -3.93 4.51 1.04
C ALA A 57 -3.03 4.70 -0.20
N ALA A 58 -1.72 4.92 -0.01
CA ALA A 58 -0.76 5.02 -1.10
C ALA A 58 -0.65 3.70 -1.87
N GLY A 59 -0.59 2.56 -1.17
CA GLY A 59 -0.55 1.24 -1.78
C GLY A 59 -1.83 0.92 -2.56
N ALA A 60 -2.99 1.26 -2.01
CA ALA A 60 -4.26 1.11 -2.73
C ALA A 60 -4.32 2.00 -3.96
N GLY A 61 -3.91 3.27 -3.84
CA GLY A 61 -3.85 4.19 -4.97
C GLY A 61 -2.97 3.68 -6.11
N TYR A 62 -1.77 3.21 -5.79
CA TYR A 62 -0.87 2.59 -6.75
C TYR A 62 -1.49 1.36 -7.42
N TYR A 63 -2.11 0.47 -6.62
CA TYR A 63 -2.79 -0.71 -7.15
C TYR A 63 -3.88 -0.35 -8.16
N PHE A 64 -4.72 0.64 -7.88
CA PHE A 64 -5.80 1.05 -8.78
C PHE A 64 -5.27 1.72 -10.05
N LEU A 65 -4.20 2.50 -9.97
CA LEU A 65 -3.57 3.11 -11.14
C LEU A 65 -3.00 2.05 -12.08
N GLU A 66 -2.24 1.09 -11.56
CA GLU A 66 -1.69 0.00 -12.36
C GLU A 66 -2.80 -0.90 -12.93
N THR A 67 -3.81 -1.24 -12.12
CA THR A 67 -4.96 -2.01 -12.61
C THR A 67 -5.66 -1.31 -13.77
N GLY A 68 -5.74 0.02 -13.74
CA GLY A 68 -6.28 0.83 -14.85
C GLY A 68 -5.50 0.65 -16.16
N LYS A 69 -4.17 0.60 -16.08
CA LYS A 69 -3.27 0.39 -17.21
C LYS A 69 -3.53 -0.96 -17.91
N TYR A 70 -3.68 -2.01 -17.13
CA TYR A 70 -3.88 -3.38 -17.66
C TYR A 70 -5.29 -3.67 -18.18
N LYS A 71 -6.13 -2.65 -18.31
CA LYS A 71 -7.37 -2.73 -19.11
C LYS A 71 -7.12 -2.62 -20.61
N THR A 72 -6.01 -2.00 -20.99
CA THR A 72 -5.66 -1.72 -22.39
C THR A 72 -4.28 -2.24 -22.78
N ALA A 73 -3.54 -2.79 -21.82
CA ALA A 73 -2.21 -3.33 -22.01
C ALA A 73 -2.08 -4.73 -21.41
N PHE A 74 -1.21 -5.54 -21.97
CA PHE A 74 -0.91 -6.89 -21.46
C PHE A 74 -0.20 -6.85 -20.11
N PHE A 75 -0.33 -7.91 -19.33
CA PHE A 75 0.33 -8.05 -18.03
C PHE A 75 1.85 -7.99 -18.11
N PRO A 76 2.53 -7.70 -16.97
CA PRO A 76 3.98 -7.78 -16.92
C PRO A 76 4.47 -9.18 -17.30
N ASN A 77 5.62 -9.25 -17.94
CA ASN A 77 6.25 -10.51 -18.38
C ASN A 77 5.39 -11.37 -19.33
N THR A 78 4.36 -10.80 -19.97
CA THR A 78 3.60 -11.49 -20.99
C THR A 78 4.42 -11.63 -22.26
N THR A 79 4.43 -12.83 -22.83
CA THR A 79 5.02 -13.11 -24.15
C THR A 79 3.97 -13.63 -25.11
N ILE A 80 3.99 -13.16 -26.35
CA ILE A 80 3.08 -13.59 -27.42
C ILE A 80 3.92 -13.99 -28.64
N ASN A 81 3.81 -15.23 -29.07
CA ASN A 81 4.68 -15.81 -30.14
C ASN A 81 6.18 -15.57 -29.83
N GLY A 82 6.60 -15.62 -28.58
CA GLY A 82 7.97 -15.34 -28.13
C GLY A 82 8.37 -13.86 -28.12
N ILE A 83 7.49 -12.94 -28.48
CA ILE A 83 7.72 -11.50 -28.44
C ILE A 83 7.28 -10.96 -27.09
N ASP A 84 8.08 -10.07 -26.50
CA ASP A 84 7.74 -9.40 -25.23
C ASP A 84 6.59 -8.41 -25.43
N ALA A 85 5.43 -8.76 -24.90
CA ALA A 85 4.20 -7.97 -24.87
C ALA A 85 3.98 -7.23 -23.55
N SER A 86 4.93 -7.31 -22.60
CA SER A 86 4.80 -6.74 -21.25
C SER A 86 4.40 -5.27 -21.27
N GLY A 87 3.22 -4.96 -20.72
CA GLY A 87 2.72 -3.59 -20.60
C GLY A 87 2.44 -2.89 -21.91
N LYS A 88 2.39 -3.62 -23.03
CA LYS A 88 2.10 -3.09 -24.36
C LYS A 88 0.64 -3.24 -24.73
N THR A 89 0.15 -2.34 -25.55
CA THR A 89 -1.20 -2.42 -26.13
C THR A 89 -1.25 -3.44 -27.28
N VAL A 90 -2.44 -3.78 -27.71
CA VAL A 90 -2.64 -4.68 -28.85
C VAL A 90 -1.96 -4.13 -30.11
N GLU A 91 -2.09 -2.83 -30.38
CA GLU A 91 -1.50 -2.15 -31.54
C GLU A 91 0.03 -2.21 -31.52
N GLU A 92 0.62 -1.98 -30.34
CA GLU A 92 2.07 -2.06 -30.17
C GLU A 92 2.59 -3.49 -30.41
N VAL A 93 1.84 -4.51 -29.93
CA VAL A 93 2.20 -5.92 -30.15
C VAL A 93 2.07 -6.27 -31.64
N LYS A 94 1.00 -5.85 -32.34
CA LYS A 94 0.85 -6.02 -33.78
C LYS A 94 2.04 -5.45 -34.53
N SER A 95 2.42 -4.20 -34.20
CA SER A 95 3.58 -3.57 -34.84
C SER A 95 4.89 -4.31 -34.60
N LEU A 96 5.07 -4.89 -33.42
CA LEU A 96 6.25 -5.72 -33.14
C LEU A 96 6.29 -7.04 -33.92
N ILE A 97 5.14 -7.67 -34.08
CA ILE A 97 5.00 -8.89 -34.91
C ILE A 97 5.33 -8.57 -36.36
N GLU A 98 4.77 -7.49 -36.92
CA GLU A 98 5.03 -7.05 -38.29
C GLU A 98 6.52 -6.68 -38.48
N ALA A 99 7.14 -5.98 -37.52
CA ALA A 99 8.56 -5.66 -37.56
C ALA A 99 9.44 -6.92 -37.52
N GLY A 100 9.04 -7.92 -36.72
CA GLY A 100 9.70 -9.22 -36.70
C GLY A 100 9.63 -9.95 -38.04
N LEU A 101 8.48 -9.90 -38.71
CA LEU A 101 8.30 -10.49 -40.02
C LEU A 101 9.10 -9.77 -41.14
N SER A 102 9.18 -8.45 -41.10
CA SER A 102 9.90 -7.67 -42.11
C SER A 102 11.42 -7.99 -42.16
N GLY A 103 11.97 -8.46 -41.05
CA GLY A 103 13.36 -8.90 -40.95
C GLY A 103 13.59 -10.36 -41.37
N TYR A 104 12.53 -11.10 -41.70
CA TYR A 104 12.64 -12.50 -42.06
C TYR A 104 13.16 -12.67 -43.50
N THR A 105 14.16 -13.53 -43.67
CA THR A 105 14.72 -13.88 -44.98
C THR A 105 14.75 -15.39 -45.13
N LEU A 106 14.27 -15.87 -46.28
CA LEU A 106 14.33 -17.27 -46.64
C LEU A 106 15.58 -17.54 -47.50
N THR A 107 16.48 -18.38 -47.00
CA THR A 107 17.61 -18.85 -47.80
C THR A 107 17.22 -20.11 -48.56
N VAL A 108 17.21 -20.00 -49.85
CA VAL A 108 16.95 -21.14 -50.77
C VAL A 108 18.27 -21.67 -51.25
N GLN A 109 18.51 -22.97 -51.08
CA GLN A 109 19.68 -23.67 -51.60
C GLN A 109 19.27 -24.56 -52.75
N ALA A 110 19.83 -24.33 -53.93
CA ALA A 110 19.63 -25.18 -55.12
C ALA A 110 20.54 -26.42 -55.04
N ARG A 111 20.14 -27.44 -55.79
CA ARG A 111 20.83 -28.74 -55.77
C ARG A 111 22.23 -28.69 -56.39
N ASP A 112 22.53 -27.66 -57.16
CA ASP A 112 23.85 -27.37 -57.76
C ASP A 112 24.78 -26.56 -56.85
N GLY A 113 24.34 -26.29 -55.62
CA GLY A 113 25.12 -25.51 -54.63
C GLY A 113 24.93 -24.00 -54.72
N ALA A 114 24.13 -23.50 -55.64
CA ALA A 114 23.75 -22.09 -55.65
C ALA A 114 22.81 -21.79 -54.48
N SER A 115 23.03 -20.65 -53.83
CA SER A 115 22.14 -20.16 -52.77
C SER A 115 21.62 -18.77 -53.08
N GLY A 116 20.35 -18.52 -52.82
CA GLY A 116 19.69 -17.22 -52.95
C GLY A 116 18.93 -16.90 -51.68
N THR A 117 18.85 -15.63 -51.31
CA THR A 117 18.00 -15.12 -50.24
C THR A 117 16.78 -14.43 -50.82
N ILE A 118 15.62 -14.76 -50.33
CA ILE A 118 14.34 -14.16 -50.71
C ILE A 118 13.83 -13.40 -49.50
N GLY A 119 13.55 -12.10 -49.63
CA GLY A 119 12.98 -11.25 -48.57
C GLY A 119 11.49 -11.43 -48.41
N THR A 120 10.98 -10.95 -47.29
CA THR A 120 9.55 -10.99 -46.92
C THR A 120 8.67 -10.38 -48.01
N GLU A 121 9.09 -9.27 -48.59
CA GLU A 121 8.34 -8.54 -49.61
C GLU A 121 8.19 -9.37 -50.93
N GLU A 122 9.23 -10.15 -51.28
CA GLU A 122 9.25 -10.95 -52.49
C GLU A 122 8.30 -12.15 -52.42
N ILE A 123 8.05 -12.69 -51.22
CA ILE A 123 7.14 -13.81 -50.98
C ILE A 123 5.75 -13.34 -50.55
N GLY A 124 5.53 -12.03 -50.41
CA GLY A 124 4.25 -11.47 -49.96
C GLY A 124 3.85 -11.88 -48.57
N LEU A 125 4.84 -12.14 -47.69
CA LEU A 125 4.59 -12.51 -46.30
C LEU A 125 4.09 -11.30 -45.52
N HIS A 126 2.90 -11.40 -44.97
CA HIS A 126 2.29 -10.39 -44.10
C HIS A 126 1.56 -11.09 -42.97
N SER A 127 1.40 -10.39 -41.83
CA SER A 127 0.59 -10.91 -40.72
C SER A 127 -0.88 -10.66 -40.95
N GLU A 128 -1.70 -11.67 -40.71
CA GLU A 128 -3.15 -11.55 -40.61
C GLU A 128 -3.57 -11.72 -39.17
N PHE A 129 -4.16 -10.68 -38.58
CA PHE A 129 -4.65 -10.72 -37.23
C PHE A 129 -6.14 -11.10 -37.22
N ASP A 130 -6.46 -12.21 -36.58
CA ASP A 130 -7.83 -12.78 -36.49
C ASP A 130 -8.62 -12.29 -35.27
N GLY A 131 -8.11 -11.27 -34.54
CA GLY A 131 -8.69 -10.78 -33.31
C GLY A 131 -8.28 -11.55 -32.05
N SER A 132 -7.34 -12.50 -32.19
CA SER A 132 -6.84 -13.29 -31.02
C SER A 132 -6.16 -12.41 -29.97
N LEU A 133 -5.46 -11.35 -30.37
CA LEU A 133 -4.82 -10.40 -29.43
C LEU A 133 -5.83 -9.64 -28.60
N GLU A 134 -6.86 -9.12 -29.21
CA GLU A 134 -7.97 -8.42 -28.58
C GLU A 134 -8.68 -9.36 -27.60
N LYS A 135 -8.94 -10.59 -28.00
CA LYS A 135 -9.58 -11.59 -27.15
C LYS A 135 -8.71 -11.95 -25.94
N LEU A 136 -7.41 -12.12 -26.11
CA LEU A 136 -6.49 -12.34 -24.98
C LEU A 136 -6.51 -11.18 -23.97
N LEU A 137 -6.61 -9.95 -24.46
CA LEU A 137 -6.71 -8.78 -23.60
C LEU A 137 -8.06 -8.70 -22.87
N GLU A 138 -9.17 -9.06 -23.54
CA GLU A 138 -10.51 -9.10 -22.95
C GLU A 138 -10.63 -10.18 -21.87
N GLU A 139 -10.01 -11.33 -22.05
CA GLU A 139 -9.98 -12.43 -21.08
C GLU A 139 -9.10 -12.13 -19.87
N GLN A 140 -8.25 -11.10 -19.98
CA GLN A 140 -7.36 -10.66 -18.92
C GLN A 140 -8.14 -9.95 -17.80
N GLU A 141 -8.04 -10.44 -16.56
CA GLU A 141 -8.60 -9.77 -15.40
C GLU A 141 -7.63 -8.71 -14.84
N PRO A 142 -7.84 -7.41 -15.07
CA PRO A 142 -6.85 -6.37 -14.78
C PRO A 142 -6.34 -6.33 -13.33
N GLY A 143 -7.14 -6.78 -12.35
CA GLY A 143 -6.75 -6.84 -10.95
C GLY A 143 -5.75 -7.95 -10.60
N GLN A 144 -5.47 -8.88 -11.51
CA GLN A 144 -4.56 -10.00 -11.25
C GLN A 144 -3.10 -9.72 -11.61
N TRP A 145 -2.78 -8.54 -12.12
CA TRP A 145 -1.45 -8.18 -12.61
C TRP A 145 -0.30 -8.45 -11.61
N ILE A 146 -0.56 -8.35 -10.29
CA ILE A 146 0.43 -8.62 -9.24
C ILE A 146 0.96 -10.06 -9.31
N ARG A 147 0.14 -11.01 -9.74
CA ARG A 147 0.54 -12.42 -9.86
C ARG A 147 1.63 -12.61 -10.89
N TYR A 148 1.65 -11.76 -11.90
CA TYR A 148 2.54 -11.84 -13.06
C TYR A 148 3.78 -10.97 -12.98
N LEU A 149 4.06 -10.38 -11.80
CA LEU A 149 5.27 -9.58 -11.57
C LEU A 149 6.58 -10.37 -11.64
N LYS A 150 6.51 -11.68 -11.39
CA LYS A 150 7.71 -12.54 -11.43
C LYS A 150 7.76 -13.37 -12.70
N GLU A 151 6.64 -13.87 -13.14
CA GLU A 151 6.51 -14.74 -14.28
C GLU A 151 5.16 -14.47 -14.95
N GLY A 152 5.18 -14.12 -16.21
CA GLY A 152 3.99 -13.77 -16.99
C GLY A 152 3.46 -14.93 -17.82
N PRO A 153 2.25 -14.79 -18.38
CA PRO A 153 1.67 -15.78 -19.27
C PRO A 153 2.40 -15.77 -20.62
N ALA A 154 2.57 -16.94 -21.20
CA ALA A 154 3.06 -17.12 -22.56
C ALA A 154 1.90 -17.59 -23.45
N HIS A 155 1.66 -16.87 -24.52
CA HIS A 155 0.60 -17.17 -25.47
C HIS A 155 1.17 -17.43 -26.87
N GLU A 156 0.60 -18.39 -27.55
CA GLU A 156 0.83 -18.62 -28.97
C GLU A 156 -0.46 -18.32 -29.72
N ILE A 157 -0.40 -17.40 -30.65
CA ILE A 157 -1.52 -17.03 -31.50
C ILE A 157 -1.17 -17.32 -32.97
N ARG A 158 -2.19 -17.54 -33.77
CA ARG A 158 -2.04 -17.66 -35.21
C ARG A 158 -1.96 -16.25 -35.81
N THR A 159 -0.92 -15.98 -36.58
CA THR A 159 -0.67 -14.72 -37.30
C THR A 159 -0.39 -15.00 -38.77
#